data_caef3e8ba8c0cd4ecd88c79e6fa86bbd
#
_entry.id   caef3e8ba8c0cd4ecd88c79e6fa86bbd
#
_cell.length_a   1.000
_cell.length_b   1.000
_cell.length_c   1.000
_cell.angle_alpha   90.00
_cell.angle_beta   90.00
_cell.angle_gamma   90.00
#
_symmetry.space_group_name_H-M   'P 1'
#
loop_
_entity.id
_entity.type
_entity.pdbx_description
1 polymer ?
#
loop_
_entity_poly.entity_id
_entity_poly.type
_entity_poly.pdbx_seq_one_letter_code
_entity_poly.pdbx_strand_id
1 'polypeptide(L)'
;MKTRFFIVLALIILTGCSSSKQSAKKGWGTYGSPNVEQKLLNNETFVVDVYSDDATYGYTQENPIMVGGGVLSGARNERRFLNALMGPDGEPITYTRLGSCCGFKTKNGLLDDGGLLDMYQVAHKGLEKEVILYINMYDSDTLKIPVGFKKKK
;
A
#
# COMPACT_ATOMS: atom_id res chain seq x y z
N MET A 1 11.60 -59.63 57.81
CA MET A 1 11.95 -59.17 56.44
C MET A 1 10.77 -58.37 55.88
N LYS A 2 10.85 -57.04 55.83
CA LYS A 2 9.79 -56.16 55.30
C LYS A 2 10.35 -55.48 54.05
N THR A 3 9.90 -55.93 52.89
CA THR A 3 10.27 -55.41 51.59
C THR A 3 9.44 -54.15 51.36
N ARG A 4 10.10 -52.96 51.25
CA ARG A 4 9.46 -51.70 50.91
C ARG A 4 9.49 -51.53 49.38
N PHE A 5 8.34 -51.55 48.79
CA PHE A 5 8.13 -51.21 47.38
C PHE A 5 8.16 -49.66 47.21
N PHE A 6 9.19 -49.16 46.51
CA PHE A 6 9.22 -47.75 46.09
C PHE A 6 8.48 -47.62 44.73
N ILE A 7 7.32 -47.01 44.74
CA ILE A 7 6.62 -46.61 43.53
C ILE A 7 7.26 -45.29 43.07
N VAL A 8 8.01 -45.34 41.96
CA VAL A 8 8.53 -44.15 41.28
C VAL A 8 7.40 -43.62 40.38
N LEU A 9 6.80 -42.52 40.78
CA LEU A 9 5.82 -41.83 40.00
C LEU A 9 6.54 -41.00 38.95
N ALA A 10 6.60 -41.47 37.68
CA ALA A 10 7.15 -40.74 36.57
C ALA A 10 6.18 -39.61 36.15
N LEU A 11 6.57 -38.39 36.47
CA LEU A 11 5.84 -37.16 36.06
C LEU A 11 6.16 -36.88 34.59
N ILE A 12 5.25 -37.21 33.66
CA ILE A 12 5.37 -36.90 32.26
C ILE A 12 4.98 -35.41 32.09
N ILE A 13 5.97 -34.54 31.93
CA ILE A 13 5.77 -33.14 31.57
C ILE A 13 5.49 -33.10 30.08
N LEU A 14 4.22 -32.95 29.73
CA LEU A 14 3.78 -32.60 28.35
C LEU A 14 4.17 -31.15 28.09
N THR A 15 5.33 -30.92 27.51
CA THR A 15 5.68 -29.63 26.94
C THR A 15 4.83 -29.45 25.70
N GLY A 16 3.70 -28.78 25.86
CA GLY A 16 2.87 -28.30 24.74
C GLY A 16 3.70 -27.32 23.90
N CYS A 17 4.13 -27.75 22.70
CA CYS A 17 4.60 -26.83 21.67
C CYS A 17 3.45 -25.90 21.33
N SER A 18 3.44 -24.72 21.92
CA SER A 18 2.64 -23.60 21.46
C SER A 18 3.18 -23.19 20.10
N SER A 19 2.55 -23.72 19.05
CA SER A 19 2.75 -23.29 17.69
C SER A 19 2.23 -21.87 17.60
N SER A 20 3.08 -20.87 17.91
CA SER A 20 2.81 -19.50 17.55
C SER A 20 2.66 -19.48 16.02
N LYS A 21 1.43 -19.31 15.53
CA LYS A 21 1.18 -18.93 14.14
C LYS A 21 1.91 -17.60 13.96
N GLN A 22 3.16 -17.66 13.56
CA GLN A 22 3.81 -16.52 12.95
C GLN A 22 2.91 -16.13 11.80
N SER A 23 2.20 -15.02 11.98
CA SER A 23 1.61 -14.30 10.88
C SER A 23 2.71 -14.14 9.85
N ALA A 24 2.63 -14.90 8.77
CA ALA A 24 3.55 -14.75 7.66
C ALA A 24 3.56 -13.27 7.37
N LYS A 25 4.70 -12.61 7.58
CA LYS A 25 4.92 -11.25 7.07
C LYS A 25 4.53 -11.39 5.61
N LYS A 26 3.45 -10.71 5.22
CA LYS A 26 3.00 -10.62 3.84
C LYS A 26 4.21 -10.08 3.09
N GLY A 27 5.01 -11.00 2.53
CA GLY A 27 6.20 -10.64 1.79
C GLY A 27 5.73 -9.66 0.73
N TRP A 28 6.55 -8.72 0.37
CA TRP A 28 6.38 -7.75 -0.72
C TRP A 28 5.57 -8.41 -1.83
N GLY A 29 4.26 -8.07 -1.87
CA GLY A 29 3.28 -8.96 -2.46
C GLY A 29 3.32 -8.93 -3.97
N THR A 30 2.82 -10.00 -4.57
CA THR A 30 2.29 -9.95 -5.93
C THR A 30 1.02 -9.11 -5.85
N TYR A 31 1.07 -7.89 -6.40
CA TYR A 31 -0.13 -7.10 -6.57
C TYR A 31 -0.89 -7.70 -7.76
N GLY A 32 -2.10 -8.18 -7.51
CA GLY A 32 -3.04 -8.50 -8.56
C GLY A 32 -3.65 -7.22 -9.08
N SER A 33 -3.59 -7.01 -10.39
CA SER A 33 -4.32 -5.90 -11.00
C SER A 33 -5.72 -6.37 -11.35
N PRO A 34 -6.78 -5.76 -10.82
CA PRO A 34 -8.14 -5.97 -11.33
C PRO A 34 -8.36 -5.30 -12.68
N ASN A 35 -7.33 -4.65 -13.27
CA ASN A 35 -7.40 -3.92 -14.53
C ASN A 35 -8.55 -2.89 -14.59
N VAL A 36 -8.72 -2.16 -13.51
CA VAL A 36 -9.76 -1.12 -13.43
C VAL A 36 -9.39 0.04 -14.34
N GLU A 37 -10.27 0.36 -15.28
CA GLU A 37 -10.13 1.53 -16.13
C GLU A 37 -10.36 2.80 -15.33
N GLN A 38 -9.41 3.74 -15.41
CA GLN A 38 -9.48 5.01 -14.71
C GLN A 38 -10.22 6.06 -15.56
N LYS A 39 -11.24 6.69 -14.98
CA LYS A 39 -11.99 7.75 -15.63
C LYS A 39 -11.24 9.07 -15.55
N LEU A 40 -11.20 9.81 -16.65
CA LEU A 40 -10.61 11.14 -16.72
C LEU A 40 -11.66 12.23 -16.44
N LEU A 41 -11.33 13.16 -15.55
CA LEU A 41 -12.03 14.43 -15.42
C LEU A 41 -11.62 15.37 -16.57
N ASN A 42 -10.34 15.37 -16.89
CA ASN A 42 -9.72 16.05 -18.02
C ASN A 42 -8.38 15.36 -18.35
N ASN A 43 -7.63 15.87 -19.33
CA ASN A 43 -6.38 15.24 -19.78
C ASN A 43 -5.32 15.05 -18.66
N GLU A 44 -5.40 15.85 -17.59
CA GLU A 44 -4.38 15.89 -16.54
C GLU A 44 -4.93 15.47 -15.15
N THR A 45 -6.18 15.01 -15.06
CA THR A 45 -6.82 14.71 -13.76
C THR A 45 -7.76 13.52 -13.89
N PHE A 46 -7.69 12.57 -12.98
CA PHE A 46 -8.66 11.50 -12.84
C PHE A 46 -9.92 11.95 -12.08
N VAL A 47 -11.03 11.25 -12.34
CA VAL A 47 -12.21 11.29 -11.47
C VAL A 47 -11.94 10.32 -10.31
N VAL A 48 -11.87 10.84 -9.09
CA VAL A 48 -11.74 10.03 -7.87
C VAL A 48 -12.85 10.41 -6.89
N ASP A 49 -13.87 9.58 -6.81
CA ASP A 49 -15.09 9.88 -6.05
C ASP A 49 -15.21 9.07 -4.74
N VAL A 50 -14.41 8.04 -4.58
CA VAL A 50 -14.40 7.16 -3.41
C VAL A 50 -13.38 7.65 -2.40
N TYR A 51 -13.75 7.69 -1.11
CA TYR A 51 -12.82 7.96 -0.02
C TYR A 51 -12.33 6.67 0.60
N SER A 52 -11.06 6.62 0.99
CA SER A 52 -10.53 5.51 1.78
C SER A 52 -10.86 5.73 3.26
N ASP A 53 -11.31 4.68 3.91
CA ASP A 53 -11.40 4.55 5.38
C ASP A 53 -10.15 3.87 5.97
N ASP A 54 -9.29 3.32 5.12
CA ASP A 54 -8.02 2.71 5.49
C ASP A 54 -6.93 3.77 5.56
N ALA A 55 -6.43 4.04 6.76
CA ALA A 55 -5.37 5.02 7.02
C ALA A 55 -4.02 4.63 6.40
N THR A 56 -3.84 3.39 5.94
CA THR A 56 -2.61 2.95 5.29
C THR A 56 -2.62 3.14 3.77
N TYR A 57 -3.80 3.37 3.16
CA TYR A 57 -3.94 3.51 1.71
C TYR A 57 -3.14 4.69 1.17
N GLY A 58 -2.16 4.40 0.35
CA GLY A 58 -1.20 5.35 -0.21
C GLY A 58 -0.05 5.73 0.72
N TYR A 59 -0.15 5.49 2.03
CA TYR A 59 0.85 5.90 3.01
C TYR A 59 1.87 4.81 3.33
N THR A 60 1.60 3.57 2.97
CA THR A 60 2.54 2.45 3.17
C THR A 60 2.84 1.75 1.86
N GLN A 61 3.98 1.08 1.84
CA GLN A 61 4.43 0.31 0.69
C GLN A 61 3.54 -0.90 0.41
N GLU A 62 2.92 -1.44 1.47
CA GLU A 62 2.04 -2.61 1.41
C GLU A 62 0.64 -2.28 0.88
N ASN A 63 0.27 -0.99 0.87
CA ASN A 63 -1.04 -0.53 0.42
C ASN A 63 -0.91 0.72 -0.49
N PRO A 64 -0.18 0.61 -1.62
CA PRO A 64 0.05 1.73 -2.50
C PRO A 64 -1.19 2.11 -3.31
N ILE A 65 -1.20 3.30 -3.85
CA ILE A 65 -2.20 3.75 -4.82
C ILE A 65 -1.87 3.12 -6.18
N MET A 66 -2.79 2.35 -6.78
CA MET A 66 -2.57 1.65 -8.03
C MET A 66 -3.22 2.40 -9.19
N VAL A 67 -2.44 3.18 -9.92
CA VAL A 67 -2.95 4.06 -10.99
C VAL A 67 -2.92 3.44 -12.38
N GLY A 68 -2.15 2.36 -12.57
CA GLY A 68 -1.97 1.71 -13.86
C GLY A 68 -1.25 2.56 -14.90
N GLY A 69 -1.21 2.04 -16.12
CA GLY A 69 -0.61 2.72 -17.27
C GLY A 69 0.78 2.22 -17.63
N GLY A 70 1.46 1.53 -16.73
CA GLY A 70 2.79 0.94 -16.95
C GLY A 70 3.79 1.94 -17.52
N VAL A 71 4.68 1.46 -18.38
CA VAL A 71 5.79 2.27 -18.95
C VAL A 71 5.33 3.44 -19.79
N LEU A 72 4.20 3.28 -20.49
CA LEU A 72 3.75 4.28 -21.47
C LEU A 72 3.03 5.46 -20.82
N SER A 73 2.23 5.20 -19.80
CA SER A 73 1.33 6.20 -19.20
C SER A 73 1.45 6.31 -17.68
N GLY A 74 2.22 5.42 -17.03
CA GLY A 74 2.27 5.31 -15.58
C GLY A 74 2.61 6.61 -14.87
N ALA A 75 3.72 7.23 -15.21
CA ALA A 75 4.13 8.51 -14.62
C ALA A 75 3.14 9.65 -14.88
N ARG A 76 2.39 9.60 -16.00
CA ARG A 76 1.30 10.55 -16.25
C ARG A 76 0.08 10.25 -15.38
N ASN A 77 -0.24 8.98 -15.20
CA ASN A 77 -1.35 8.54 -14.36
C ASN A 77 -1.12 8.86 -12.88
N GLU A 78 0.11 8.75 -12.40
CA GLU A 78 0.49 9.21 -11.05
C GLU A 78 0.15 10.68 -10.86
N ARG A 79 0.59 11.55 -11.78
CA ARG A 79 0.27 12.98 -11.70
C ARG A 79 -1.22 13.24 -11.85
N ARG A 80 -1.94 12.51 -12.71
CA ARG A 80 -3.40 12.62 -12.85
C ARG A 80 -4.13 12.31 -11.54
N PHE A 81 -3.64 11.32 -10.80
CA PHE A 81 -4.17 11.00 -9.48
C PHE A 81 -3.87 12.12 -8.48
N LEU A 82 -2.61 12.55 -8.38
CA LEU A 82 -2.22 13.64 -7.47
C LEU A 82 -2.98 14.93 -7.76
N ASN A 83 -3.19 15.25 -9.03
CA ASN A 83 -3.99 16.42 -9.45
C ASN A 83 -5.48 16.33 -9.04
N ALA A 84 -5.98 15.14 -8.68
CA ALA A 84 -7.35 14.95 -8.20
C ALA A 84 -7.49 15.22 -6.69
N LEU A 85 -6.38 15.41 -5.98
CA LEU A 85 -6.37 15.63 -4.55
C LEU A 85 -6.38 17.12 -4.19
N MET A 86 -6.98 17.40 -3.05
CA MET A 86 -6.96 18.69 -2.34
C MET A 86 -6.62 18.41 -0.87
N GLY A 87 -6.14 19.38 -0.15
CA GLY A 87 -6.00 19.31 1.31
C GLY A 87 -7.36 19.26 2.03
N PRO A 88 -7.37 19.02 3.35
CA PRO A 88 -8.59 18.76 4.12
C PRO A 88 -9.57 19.95 4.13
N ASP A 89 -9.10 21.17 3.94
CA ASP A 89 -9.95 22.36 3.87
C ASP A 89 -10.26 22.79 2.42
N GLY A 90 -9.83 21.97 1.44
CA GLY A 90 -10.03 22.22 0.01
C GLY A 90 -8.93 23.09 -0.60
N GLU A 91 -7.82 23.28 0.09
CA GLU A 91 -6.65 23.99 -0.42
C GLU A 91 -5.86 23.15 -1.44
N PRO A 92 -5.19 23.78 -2.40
CA PRO A 92 -4.35 23.09 -3.37
C PRO A 92 -3.22 22.33 -2.66
N ILE A 93 -2.90 21.16 -3.18
CA ILE A 93 -1.69 20.43 -2.81
C ILE A 93 -0.52 20.80 -3.74
N THR A 94 0.69 20.61 -3.23
CA THR A 94 1.92 20.54 -4.02
C THR A 94 2.54 19.17 -3.86
N TYR A 95 3.26 18.68 -4.87
CA TYR A 95 3.92 17.39 -4.79
C TYR A 95 5.23 17.38 -5.54
N THR A 96 6.18 16.58 -5.03
CA THR A 96 7.49 16.36 -5.65
C THR A 96 7.78 14.86 -5.66
N ARG A 97 8.15 14.30 -6.82
CA ARG A 97 8.59 12.92 -6.91
C ARG A 97 9.97 12.79 -6.29
N LEU A 98 10.11 11.93 -5.29
CA LEU A 98 11.39 11.66 -4.61
C LEU A 98 12.21 10.58 -5.31
N GLY A 99 11.56 9.71 -6.08
CA GLY A 99 12.19 8.60 -6.77
C GLY A 99 11.37 7.33 -6.68
N SER A 100 11.96 6.21 -7.11
CA SER A 100 11.37 4.89 -7.01
C SER A 100 12.00 4.11 -5.87
N CYS A 101 11.20 3.28 -5.20
CA CYS A 101 11.65 2.35 -4.17
C CYS A 101 10.96 1.01 -4.32
N CYS A 102 11.31 0.13 -3.42
CA CYS A 102 10.39 -0.88 -2.92
C CYS A 102 9.92 -1.83 -4.03
N GLY A 103 10.85 -2.70 -4.46
CA GLY A 103 10.58 -3.68 -5.50
C GLY A 103 9.48 -4.67 -5.13
N PHE A 104 8.59 -4.97 -6.06
CA PHE A 104 7.53 -5.95 -5.90
C PHE A 104 7.32 -6.75 -7.18
N LYS A 105 6.55 -7.85 -7.10
CA LYS A 105 6.22 -8.68 -8.24
C LYS A 105 4.85 -8.29 -8.80
N THR A 106 4.80 -8.09 -10.14
CA THR A 106 3.58 -7.87 -10.89
C THR A 106 3.75 -8.36 -12.31
N LYS A 107 2.71 -8.97 -12.87
CA LYS A 107 2.68 -9.39 -14.29
C LYS A 107 2.77 -8.22 -15.28
N ASN A 108 2.51 -7.00 -14.79
CA ASN A 108 2.58 -5.77 -15.56
C ASN A 108 3.96 -5.10 -15.47
N GLY A 109 4.93 -5.74 -14.78
CA GLY A 109 6.28 -5.24 -14.58
C GLY A 109 7.10 -5.23 -15.87
N LEU A 110 8.18 -4.44 -15.88
CA LEU A 110 9.03 -4.23 -17.04
C LEU A 110 10.02 -5.36 -17.30
N LEU A 111 10.63 -5.87 -16.26
CA LEU A 111 11.69 -6.89 -16.32
C LEU A 111 11.37 -7.95 -15.27
N ASP A 112 11.36 -9.22 -15.69
CA ASP A 112 11.16 -10.38 -14.82
C ASP A 112 9.97 -10.24 -13.84
N ASP A 113 8.85 -9.71 -14.33
CA ASP A 113 7.66 -9.41 -13.51
C ASP A 113 7.97 -8.47 -12.32
N GLY A 114 8.99 -7.63 -12.43
CA GLY A 114 9.40 -6.67 -11.41
C GLY A 114 8.78 -5.30 -11.62
N GLY A 115 8.28 -4.70 -10.54
CA GLY A 115 7.83 -3.31 -10.44
C GLY A 115 8.53 -2.58 -9.30
N LEU A 116 8.55 -1.25 -9.36
CA LEU A 116 8.99 -0.36 -8.30
C LEU A 116 7.86 0.60 -7.95
N LEU A 117 7.70 0.91 -6.68
CA LEU A 117 6.80 1.99 -6.26
C LEU A 117 7.47 3.34 -6.45
N ASP A 118 6.71 4.32 -6.88
CA ASP A 118 7.14 5.71 -6.86
C ASP A 118 6.71 6.40 -5.57
N MET A 119 7.62 7.21 -5.03
CA MET A 119 7.38 7.99 -3.82
C MET A 119 7.14 9.46 -4.19
N TYR A 120 6.06 10.01 -3.70
CA TYR A 120 5.76 11.43 -3.82
C TYR A 120 5.65 12.08 -2.46
N GLN A 121 6.44 13.12 -2.24
CA GLN A 121 6.29 14.03 -1.13
C GLN A 121 5.16 14.98 -1.44
N VAL A 122 4.15 15.05 -0.59
CA VAL A 122 2.94 15.85 -0.78
C VAL A 122 2.79 16.81 0.39
N ALA A 123 2.48 18.06 0.07
CA ALA A 123 2.25 19.13 1.03
C ALA A 123 1.01 19.95 0.66
N HIS A 124 0.42 20.59 1.65
CA HIS A 124 -0.62 21.60 1.50
C HIS A 124 -0.49 22.66 2.60
N LYS A 125 -1.13 23.80 2.43
CA LYS A 125 -1.15 24.85 3.46
C LYS A 125 -1.76 24.31 4.75
N GLY A 126 -1.11 24.56 5.88
CA GLY A 126 -1.56 24.08 7.18
C GLY A 126 -1.08 22.68 7.59
N LEU A 127 -0.40 21.96 6.70
CA LEU A 127 0.22 20.68 7.04
C LEU A 127 1.54 20.97 7.79
N GLU A 128 1.66 20.47 9.02
CA GLU A 128 2.87 20.68 9.85
C GLU A 128 4.06 19.89 9.31
N LYS A 129 3.80 18.71 8.71
CA LYS A 129 4.81 17.82 8.16
C LYS A 129 4.32 17.19 6.87
N GLU A 130 5.13 17.32 5.83
CA GLU A 130 4.89 16.69 4.53
C GLU A 130 4.69 15.19 4.66
N VAL A 131 3.83 14.63 3.82
CA VAL A 131 3.54 13.20 3.80
C VAL A 131 4.12 12.56 2.56
N ILE A 132 4.44 11.27 2.65
CA ILE A 132 4.88 10.46 1.51
C ILE A 132 3.69 9.61 1.04
N LEU A 133 3.39 9.68 -0.25
CA LEU A 133 2.48 8.76 -0.91
C LEU A 133 3.27 7.79 -1.79
N TYR A 134 2.92 6.50 -1.68
CA TYR A 134 3.46 5.42 -2.50
C TYR A 134 2.49 5.11 -3.63
N ILE A 135 2.98 5.12 -4.86
CA ILE A 135 2.16 4.91 -6.06
C ILE A 135 2.73 3.78 -6.89
N ASN A 136 1.86 2.89 -7.32
CA ASN A 136 2.12 1.78 -8.24
C ASN A 136 1.57 2.17 -9.62
N MET A 137 2.44 2.38 -10.57
CA MET A 137 2.07 2.72 -11.95
C MET A 137 1.80 1.50 -12.84
N TYR A 138 2.10 0.30 -12.38
CA TYR A 138 1.97 -0.92 -13.19
C TYR A 138 0.58 -1.54 -13.10
N ASP A 139 0.06 -1.65 -11.88
CA ASP A 139 -1.25 -2.23 -11.60
C ASP A 139 -2.30 -1.14 -11.45
N SER A 140 -3.55 -1.46 -11.76
CA SER A 140 -4.68 -0.53 -11.58
C SER A 140 -5.74 -1.14 -10.67
N ASP A 141 -6.28 -0.31 -9.79
CA ASP A 141 -7.39 -0.66 -8.91
C ASP A 141 -8.32 0.55 -8.75
N THR A 142 -9.43 0.38 -8.06
CA THR A 142 -10.33 1.48 -7.72
C THR A 142 -9.59 2.56 -6.95
N LEU A 143 -9.45 3.73 -7.58
CA LEU A 143 -8.78 4.87 -6.94
C LEU A 143 -9.64 5.45 -5.82
N LYS A 144 -9.00 5.73 -4.70
CA LYS A 144 -9.63 6.34 -3.52
C LYS A 144 -8.88 7.58 -3.08
N ILE A 145 -9.58 8.51 -2.45
CA ILE A 145 -8.97 9.65 -1.78
C ILE A 145 -8.36 9.17 -0.47
N PRO A 146 -7.05 9.30 -0.23
CA PRO A 146 -6.42 8.92 1.03
C PRO A 146 -6.97 9.73 2.21
N VAL A 147 -6.93 9.13 3.40
CA VAL A 147 -7.33 9.81 4.65
C VAL A 147 -6.52 11.11 4.80
N GLY A 148 -7.19 12.20 5.14
CA GLY A 148 -6.55 13.52 5.26
C GLY A 148 -6.62 14.39 3.99
N PHE A 149 -7.06 13.83 2.86
CA PHE A 149 -7.27 14.58 1.63
C PHE A 149 -8.76 14.70 1.26
N LYS A 150 -9.05 15.60 0.34
CA LYS A 150 -10.36 15.73 -0.32
C LYS A 150 -10.21 15.62 -1.83
N LYS A 151 -11.31 15.31 -2.52
CA LYS A 151 -11.34 15.32 -3.97
C LYS A 151 -11.38 16.75 -4.51
N LYS A 152 -10.75 16.96 -5.63
CA LYS A 152 -10.89 18.19 -6.43
C LYS A 152 -12.32 18.30 -6.96
N LYS A 153 -12.89 19.47 -6.84
CA LYS A 153 -14.23 19.78 -7.38
C LYS A 153 -14.18 20.04 -8.88
#